data_0158d067cc82e4c5a0b3b942ffd6af86
#
_entry.id   0158d067cc82e4c5a0b3b942ffd6af86
#
_cell.length_a   1.000
_cell.length_b   1.000
_cell.length_c   1.000
_cell.angle_alpha   90.00
_cell.angle_beta   90.00
_cell.angle_gamma   90.00
#
_symmetry.space_group_name_H-M   'P 1'
#
loop_
_entity.id
_entity.type
_entity.pdbx_description
1 polymer ?
#
loop_
_entity_poly.entity_id
_entity_poly.type
_entity_poly.pdbx_seq_one_letter_code
_entity_poly.pdbx_strand_id
1 'polypeptide(L)'
;MPHRPFSIVFSPRFTFFLIIAFVSLASGIGCTPANDVEPASMVIYNGKVVTVDDTMPEANGIVINADRIDLVGSNTEVEAYIGPETKVIDLQGNLAIPGFIEGHGHFMGIGSNALNLDLLDATSWQGVADMVATAVSEAQPGQLIEGRGWHQEKMGDLDESNTVRGFPTHDVISEVSRENPVILRHASGHATFGNAYAMELASVDRNTMQPEGGEIILNNNGEPIGVFVERASSVINRARRNMESRMTDDDRSARTWHEMELASQEVISKGITSFQDAGSGWSTIEMFKRGVDEDALQVRLWVMVRGENLDAETLKARRLIGYGNHMLTVRAIKLAIDGALGPRGAWLLEPYSDELTNSGHNTGDLVEIEATANLAIENGYQLCVHAIGDRGNREVLDIYERTFKAHPEKALGARFRIEHAQHIHPDDVPRFGELGVIPAMQGVHCTSDAPWVTPRLGVERAGNGAYVWQDLMRSGAVITNGTDAPVERVDPIASFYSSVTRKPTTGEAFYPEQAMSRTEALRSYTLNNAFAAYEDHVKGSITVGKLADITILDQDIMTIPSEQ
;
A
#
# COMPACT_ATOMS: atom_id res chain seq x y z
N MET A 1 -29.95 44.77 24.25
CA MET A 1 -29.42 45.91 25.04
C MET A 1 -27.91 45.84 24.99
N PRO A 2 -27.25 46.92 24.59
CA PRO A 2 -25.83 46.90 24.24
C PRO A 2 -24.96 47.41 25.40
N HIS A 3 -23.72 46.93 25.52
CA HIS A 3 -22.70 47.69 26.24
C HIS A 3 -21.47 47.89 25.38
N ARG A 4 -21.09 49.14 25.29
CA ARG A 4 -20.00 49.74 24.52
C ARG A 4 -18.66 49.70 25.28
N PRO A 5 -17.57 50.04 24.60
CA PRO A 5 -16.19 49.81 25.02
C PRO A 5 -15.60 50.95 25.85
N PHE A 6 -14.52 50.66 26.56
CA PHE A 6 -13.69 51.72 27.18
C PHE A 6 -12.36 51.82 26.43
N SER A 7 -12.14 53.03 25.89
CA SER A 7 -10.85 53.49 25.39
C SER A 7 -10.13 54.24 26.50
N ILE A 8 -8.85 54.02 26.72
CA ILE A 8 -7.98 54.88 27.53
C ILE A 8 -6.81 55.34 26.67
N VAL A 9 -6.79 56.63 26.45
CA VAL A 9 -5.70 57.39 25.84
C VAL A 9 -4.73 57.81 26.95
N PHE A 10 -3.42 57.67 26.77
CA PHE A 10 -2.42 58.40 27.55
C PHE A 10 -1.39 59.04 26.63
N SER A 11 -1.18 60.32 26.90
CA SER A 11 -0.35 61.33 26.25
C SER A 11 1.10 61.33 26.82
N PRO A 12 2.11 61.81 26.08
CA PRO A 12 3.51 61.68 26.44
C PRO A 12 4.02 62.82 27.35
N ARG A 13 4.93 62.51 28.22
CA ARG A 13 5.75 63.51 28.92
C ARG A 13 7.24 63.35 28.57
N PHE A 14 7.76 64.37 27.93
CA PHE A 14 9.20 64.65 27.77
C PHE A 14 9.85 64.94 29.11
N THR A 15 11.04 64.37 29.35
CA THR A 15 11.99 64.88 30.34
C THR A 15 13.40 64.73 29.80
N PHE A 16 14.07 65.87 29.62
CA PHE A 16 15.47 66.03 29.29
C PHE A 16 16.35 65.68 30.50
N PHE A 17 17.43 64.93 30.37
CA PHE A 17 18.58 64.97 31.27
C PHE A 17 19.90 64.68 30.54
N LEU A 18 20.79 65.60 30.78
CA LEU A 18 22.21 65.83 30.63
C LEU A 18 23.13 64.65 30.24
N ILE A 19 23.99 64.99 29.28
CA ILE A 19 25.16 64.26 28.83
C ILE A 19 26.31 64.36 29.92
N ILE A 20 26.87 63.20 30.32
CA ILE A 20 28.19 63.10 30.89
C ILE A 20 28.96 62.07 30.06
N ALA A 21 30.03 62.56 29.35
CA ALA A 21 30.95 61.72 28.60
C ALA A 21 31.92 61.02 29.53
N PHE A 22 31.90 59.68 29.55
CA PHE A 22 33.04 58.90 30.09
C PHE A 22 33.69 58.17 28.89
N VAL A 23 34.92 58.61 28.60
CA VAL A 23 35.84 57.89 27.71
C VAL A 23 36.39 56.70 28.48
N SER A 24 35.96 55.50 28.18
CA SER A 24 36.61 54.27 28.64
C SER A 24 37.20 53.55 27.44
N LEU A 25 38.51 53.41 27.44
CA LEU A 25 39.22 52.47 26.56
C LEU A 25 38.65 51.05 26.80
N ALA A 26 37.94 50.52 25.88
CA ALA A 26 37.56 49.08 25.83
C ALA A 26 38.44 48.38 24.81
N SER A 27 39.23 47.46 25.32
CA SER A 27 40.03 46.48 24.60
C SER A 27 39.12 45.71 23.61
N GLY A 28 39.51 45.69 22.35
CA GLY A 28 38.79 44.96 21.33
C GLY A 28 38.78 43.45 21.63
N ILE A 29 37.64 42.96 22.09
CA ILE A 29 37.27 41.55 21.91
C ILE A 29 36.69 41.51 20.51
N GLY A 30 37.42 40.89 19.61
CA GLY A 30 36.93 40.62 18.26
C GLY A 30 35.67 39.74 18.36
N CYS A 31 34.48 40.32 18.20
CA CYS A 31 33.31 39.58 17.80
C CYS A 31 33.57 39.14 16.36
N THR A 32 33.87 37.85 16.14
CA THR A 32 33.54 37.21 14.89
C THR A 32 32.07 37.51 14.60
N PRO A 33 31.71 37.93 13.39
CA PRO A 33 30.31 38.07 13.07
C PRO A 33 29.66 36.69 13.30
N ALA A 34 28.76 36.60 14.25
CA ALA A 34 27.82 35.49 14.28
C ALA A 34 27.13 35.52 12.92
N ASN A 35 27.23 34.46 12.17
CA ASN A 35 26.34 34.27 11.02
C ASN A 35 24.92 34.41 11.58
N ASP A 36 24.22 35.47 11.17
CA ASP A 36 22.80 35.68 11.49
C ASP A 36 21.94 34.66 10.74
N VAL A 37 22.17 33.37 10.99
CA VAL A 37 21.33 32.27 10.49
C VAL A 37 20.18 32.11 11.47
N GLU A 38 18.95 32.25 11.00
CA GLU A 38 17.77 31.99 11.85
C GLU A 38 17.78 30.54 12.30
N PRO A 39 17.61 30.25 13.61
CA PRO A 39 17.53 28.90 14.11
C PRO A 39 16.35 28.13 13.49
N ALA A 40 16.59 26.87 13.12
CA ALA A 40 15.57 26.00 12.57
C ALA A 40 14.65 25.41 13.64
N SER A 41 13.48 24.95 13.24
CA SER A 41 12.58 24.19 14.11
C SER A 41 13.15 22.80 14.44
N MET A 42 13.88 22.18 13.49
CA MET A 42 14.53 20.87 13.70
C MET A 42 15.81 20.76 12.86
N VAL A 43 16.82 20.10 13.42
CA VAL A 43 18.05 19.69 12.72
C VAL A 43 18.29 18.21 12.95
N ILE A 44 18.53 17.48 11.86
CA ILE A 44 18.97 16.07 11.85
C ILE A 44 20.43 16.08 11.38
N TYR A 45 21.36 15.43 12.09
CA TYR A 45 22.77 15.49 11.76
C TYR A 45 23.55 14.26 12.27
N ASN A 46 24.86 14.21 12.01
CA ASN A 46 25.79 13.20 12.52
C ASN A 46 25.47 11.77 12.08
N GLY A 47 25.03 11.60 10.83
CA GLY A 47 24.79 10.29 10.23
C GLY A 47 24.94 10.30 8.72
N LYS A 48 24.48 9.25 8.09
CA LYS A 48 24.39 9.14 6.64
C LYS A 48 22.98 9.51 6.18
N VAL A 49 22.88 10.43 5.23
CA VAL A 49 21.62 10.80 4.58
C VAL A 49 21.68 10.36 3.13
N VAL A 50 20.85 9.41 2.73
CA VAL A 50 20.65 9.03 1.32
C VAL A 50 19.43 9.77 0.81
N THR A 51 19.64 10.72 -0.09
CA THR A 51 18.63 11.72 -0.46
C THR A 51 17.63 11.26 -1.53
N VAL A 52 18.03 10.29 -2.36
CA VAL A 52 17.30 9.93 -3.60
C VAL A 52 17.17 11.14 -4.55
N ASP A 53 18.10 12.08 -4.49
CA ASP A 53 18.28 13.21 -5.41
C ASP A 53 19.56 12.98 -6.21
N ASP A 54 19.44 12.89 -7.54
CA ASP A 54 20.60 12.59 -8.42
C ASP A 54 21.66 13.70 -8.41
N THR A 55 21.30 14.93 -7.99
CA THR A 55 22.22 16.07 -7.90
C THR A 55 23.02 16.09 -6.60
N MET A 56 22.51 15.47 -5.54
CA MET A 56 23.16 15.34 -4.22
C MET A 56 22.76 14.00 -3.59
N PRO A 57 23.30 12.87 -4.05
CA PRO A 57 22.83 11.54 -3.63
C PRO A 57 23.06 11.21 -2.16
N GLU A 58 24.04 11.84 -1.51
CA GLU A 58 24.34 11.65 -0.09
C GLU A 58 24.65 12.99 0.60
N ALA A 59 24.31 13.09 1.89
CA ALA A 59 24.61 14.20 2.79
C ALA A 59 24.86 13.68 4.22
N ASN A 60 25.07 14.61 5.19
CA ASN A 60 25.25 14.23 6.60
C ASN A 60 24.25 14.90 7.54
N GLY A 61 23.50 15.89 7.04
CA GLY A 61 22.52 16.60 7.85
C GLY A 61 21.41 17.25 7.05
N ILE A 62 20.33 17.58 7.75
CA ILE A 62 19.10 18.15 7.21
C ILE A 62 18.61 19.24 8.16
N VAL A 63 18.25 20.39 7.61
CA VAL A 63 17.55 21.47 8.33
C VAL A 63 16.08 21.46 7.92
N ILE A 64 15.21 21.53 8.92
CA ILE A 64 13.77 21.47 8.73
C ILE A 64 13.12 22.65 9.42
N ASN A 65 12.25 23.37 8.70
CA ASN A 65 11.38 24.39 9.26
C ASN A 65 9.92 24.04 8.99
N ALA A 66 9.11 24.08 10.05
CA ALA A 66 7.76 23.54 10.05
C ALA A 66 7.74 22.08 9.54
N ASP A 67 7.24 21.83 8.33
CA ASP A 67 7.15 20.52 7.72
C ASP A 67 8.00 20.38 6.44
N ARG A 68 8.90 21.37 6.18
CA ARG A 68 9.69 21.43 4.94
C ARG A 68 11.19 21.33 5.20
N ILE A 69 11.86 20.73 4.23
CA ILE A 69 13.32 20.68 4.17
C ILE A 69 13.84 22.03 3.67
N ASP A 70 14.62 22.71 4.48
CA ASP A 70 15.21 24.03 4.14
C ASP A 70 16.65 23.90 3.63
N LEU A 71 17.41 22.94 4.18
CA LEU A 71 18.78 22.68 3.77
C LEU A 71 19.10 21.19 3.89
N VAL A 72 19.91 20.70 2.95
CA VAL A 72 20.55 19.39 2.98
C VAL A 72 22.03 19.62 2.77
N GLY A 73 22.90 19.09 3.66
CA GLY A 73 24.32 19.39 3.57
C GLY A 73 25.18 18.60 4.55
N SER A 74 26.37 19.15 4.82
CA SER A 74 27.33 18.62 5.81
C SER A 74 26.87 18.92 7.24
N ASN A 75 27.42 18.21 8.23
CA ASN A 75 27.22 18.49 9.66
C ASN A 75 27.50 19.96 10.00
N THR A 76 28.62 20.51 9.53
CA THR A 76 29.02 21.90 9.83
C THR A 76 28.01 22.92 9.29
N GLU A 77 27.42 22.67 8.11
CA GLU A 77 26.42 23.57 7.54
C GLU A 77 25.11 23.54 8.34
N VAL A 78 24.64 22.36 8.74
CA VAL A 78 23.36 22.24 9.46
C VAL A 78 23.47 22.65 10.93
N GLU A 79 24.62 22.44 11.58
CA GLU A 79 24.85 22.84 12.96
C GLU A 79 24.71 24.36 13.17
N ALA A 80 24.98 25.16 12.14
CA ALA A 80 24.79 26.61 12.17
C ALA A 80 23.33 27.04 12.41
N TYR A 81 22.36 26.16 12.19
CA TYR A 81 20.93 26.42 12.39
C TYR A 81 20.40 25.95 13.75
N ILE A 82 21.28 25.42 14.64
CA ILE A 82 20.89 24.97 15.97
C ILE A 82 20.81 26.18 16.92
N GLY A 83 19.60 26.45 17.44
CA GLY A 83 19.34 27.44 18.47
C GLY A 83 18.69 26.81 19.72
N PRO A 84 18.35 27.64 20.72
CA PRO A 84 17.84 27.15 22.01
C PRO A 84 16.53 26.32 21.90
N GLU A 85 15.70 26.62 20.92
CA GLU A 85 14.40 25.97 20.72
C GLU A 85 14.43 24.91 19.59
N THR A 86 15.56 24.73 18.92
CA THR A 86 15.71 23.75 17.84
C THR A 86 15.64 22.34 18.37
N LYS A 87 14.73 21.52 17.84
CA LYS A 87 14.73 20.08 18.09
C LYS A 87 15.89 19.44 17.34
N VAL A 88 16.84 18.85 18.06
CA VAL A 88 18.02 18.22 17.47
C VAL A 88 17.88 16.71 17.50
N ILE A 89 18.06 16.07 16.35
CA ILE A 89 18.13 14.62 16.19
C ILE A 89 19.57 14.26 15.79
N ASP A 90 20.30 13.67 16.72
CA ASP A 90 21.62 13.09 16.48
C ASP A 90 21.47 11.67 15.95
N LEU A 91 21.84 11.45 14.69
CA LEU A 91 21.75 10.14 14.05
C LEU A 91 22.75 9.11 14.59
N GLN A 92 23.84 9.56 15.25
CA GLN A 92 24.87 8.68 15.81
C GLN A 92 25.40 7.65 14.79
N GLY A 93 25.53 8.07 13.54
CA GLY A 93 25.98 7.22 12.44
C GLY A 93 24.87 6.43 11.73
N ASN A 94 23.63 6.47 12.22
CA ASN A 94 22.48 5.82 11.61
C ASN A 94 22.13 6.42 10.23
N LEU A 95 21.32 5.70 9.47
CA LEU A 95 20.89 6.07 8.13
C LEU A 95 19.57 6.86 8.17
N ALA A 96 19.52 8.01 7.49
CA ALA A 96 18.29 8.71 7.15
C ALA A 96 18.01 8.60 5.64
N ILE A 97 16.77 8.25 5.29
CA ILE A 97 16.27 8.11 3.92
C ILE A 97 14.95 8.88 3.77
N PRO A 98 14.49 9.18 2.54
CA PRO A 98 13.12 9.64 2.37
C PRO A 98 12.15 8.62 2.98
N GLY A 99 11.11 9.08 3.63
CA GLY A 99 10.10 8.20 4.21
C GLY A 99 9.59 7.20 3.17
N PHE A 100 9.47 5.94 3.55
CA PHE A 100 8.92 4.94 2.66
C PHE A 100 7.51 5.32 2.24
N ILE A 101 7.18 5.04 0.99
CA ILE A 101 5.84 5.20 0.43
C ILE A 101 5.34 3.81 0.06
N GLU A 102 4.32 3.31 0.73
CA GLU A 102 3.63 2.10 0.30
C GLU A 102 2.93 2.37 -1.04
N GLY A 103 3.40 1.74 -2.12
CA GLY A 103 2.92 2.04 -3.48
C GLY A 103 1.63 1.35 -3.87
N HIS A 104 1.23 0.33 -3.13
CA HIS A 104 -0.01 -0.41 -3.33
C HIS A 104 -0.36 -1.23 -2.09
N GLY A 105 -1.43 -0.89 -1.43
CA GLY A 105 -1.98 -1.67 -0.32
C GLY A 105 -3.43 -1.29 -0.02
N HIS A 106 -4.05 -1.98 0.91
CA HIS A 106 -5.43 -1.77 1.33
C HIS A 106 -5.46 -1.26 2.76
N PHE A 107 -5.41 0.06 2.92
CA PHE A 107 -5.20 0.72 4.19
C PHE A 107 -6.18 0.27 5.28
N MET A 108 -7.48 0.32 5.00
CA MET A 108 -8.50 -0.16 5.94
C MET A 108 -8.40 -1.66 6.21
N GLY A 109 -7.90 -2.42 5.23
CA GLY A 109 -7.65 -3.85 5.38
C GLY A 109 -6.59 -4.18 6.43
N ILE A 110 -5.58 -3.32 6.60
CA ILE A 110 -4.55 -3.47 7.66
C ILE A 110 -5.20 -3.34 9.04
N GLY A 111 -5.98 -2.27 9.25
CA GLY A 111 -6.68 -2.06 10.53
C GLY A 111 -7.70 -3.14 10.84
N SER A 112 -8.48 -3.54 9.83
CA SER A 112 -9.41 -4.66 9.97
C SER A 112 -8.68 -5.97 10.32
N ASN A 113 -7.52 -6.22 9.71
CA ASN A 113 -6.72 -7.41 10.00
C ASN A 113 -6.16 -7.42 11.44
N ALA A 114 -5.85 -6.24 11.99
CA ALA A 114 -5.40 -6.10 13.37
C ALA A 114 -6.49 -6.47 14.41
N LEU A 115 -7.76 -6.44 14.01
CA LEU A 115 -8.90 -6.86 14.86
C LEU A 115 -9.26 -8.34 14.69
N ASN A 116 -8.66 -9.04 13.72
CA ASN A 116 -9.03 -10.39 13.31
C ASN A 116 -7.87 -11.36 13.52
N LEU A 117 -8.10 -12.66 13.32
CA LEU A 117 -7.06 -13.67 13.38
C LEU A 117 -6.05 -13.46 12.23
N ASP A 118 -4.79 -13.23 12.57
CA ASP A 118 -3.68 -13.21 11.63
C ASP A 118 -3.19 -14.64 11.34
N LEU A 119 -3.48 -15.14 10.15
CA LEU A 119 -3.18 -16.50 9.71
C LEU A 119 -2.01 -16.56 8.71
N LEU A 120 -1.31 -15.44 8.45
CA LEU A 120 -0.25 -15.36 7.43
C LEU A 120 0.91 -16.33 7.70
N ASP A 121 1.24 -16.56 8.96
CA ASP A 121 2.31 -17.44 9.38
C ASP A 121 1.84 -18.87 9.72
N ALA A 122 0.54 -19.17 9.52
CA ALA A 122 0.01 -20.50 9.77
C ALA A 122 0.62 -21.52 8.78
N THR A 123 1.17 -22.61 9.32
CA THR A 123 1.82 -23.69 8.55
C THR A 123 1.07 -25.01 8.60
N SER A 124 -0.08 -25.05 9.28
CA SER A 124 -0.96 -26.21 9.35
C SER A 124 -2.41 -25.82 9.48
N TRP A 125 -3.32 -26.61 8.91
CA TRP A 125 -4.77 -26.39 9.02
C TRP A 125 -5.28 -26.67 10.43
N GLN A 126 -4.67 -27.62 11.12
CA GLN A 126 -4.94 -27.84 12.54
C GLN A 126 -4.55 -26.62 13.39
N GLY A 127 -3.41 -25.99 13.09
CA GLY A 127 -3.00 -24.76 13.77
C GLY A 127 -3.99 -23.63 13.57
N VAL A 128 -4.59 -23.50 12.37
CA VAL A 128 -5.69 -22.56 12.12
C VAL A 128 -6.91 -22.90 12.98
N ALA A 129 -7.28 -24.17 13.09
CA ALA A 129 -8.38 -24.61 13.95
C ALA A 129 -8.12 -24.29 15.43
N ASP A 130 -6.89 -24.46 15.93
CA ASP A 130 -6.49 -24.14 17.30
C ASP A 130 -6.59 -22.63 17.58
N MET A 131 -6.19 -21.78 16.61
CA MET A 131 -6.36 -20.32 16.69
C MET A 131 -7.84 -19.93 16.74
N VAL A 132 -8.67 -20.55 15.89
CA VAL A 132 -10.12 -20.36 15.91
C VAL A 132 -10.72 -20.81 17.25
N ALA A 133 -10.31 -21.96 17.79
CA ALA A 133 -10.78 -22.45 19.08
C ALA A 133 -10.46 -21.47 20.22
N THR A 134 -9.27 -20.88 20.20
CA THR A 134 -8.87 -19.84 21.15
C THR A 134 -9.81 -18.63 21.07
N ALA A 135 -10.03 -18.10 19.86
CA ALA A 135 -10.92 -16.96 19.64
C ALA A 135 -12.37 -17.26 20.05
N VAL A 136 -12.87 -18.47 19.75
CA VAL A 136 -14.21 -18.92 20.18
C VAL A 136 -14.33 -18.95 21.69
N SER A 137 -13.28 -19.35 22.43
CA SER A 137 -13.31 -19.39 23.90
C SER A 137 -13.49 -18.01 24.55
N GLU A 138 -13.14 -16.95 23.85
CA GLU A 138 -13.26 -15.55 24.29
C GLU A 138 -14.51 -14.87 23.74
N ALA A 139 -15.15 -15.46 22.72
CA ALA A 139 -16.28 -14.89 22.01
C ALA A 139 -17.62 -15.26 22.67
N GLN A 140 -18.64 -14.42 22.44
CA GLN A 140 -20.01 -14.77 22.78
C GLN A 140 -20.62 -15.72 21.74
N PRO A 141 -21.54 -16.65 22.12
CA PRO A 141 -22.27 -17.45 21.14
C PRO A 141 -22.92 -16.57 20.05
N GLY A 142 -22.76 -16.98 18.80
CA GLY A 142 -23.23 -16.22 17.63
C GLY A 142 -22.33 -15.06 17.20
N GLN A 143 -21.30 -14.73 17.94
CA GLN A 143 -20.31 -13.73 17.51
C GLN A 143 -19.50 -14.26 16.34
N LEU A 144 -19.33 -13.43 15.30
CA LEU A 144 -18.52 -13.75 14.12
C LEU A 144 -17.03 -13.76 14.48
N ILE A 145 -16.35 -14.83 14.11
CA ILE A 145 -14.89 -14.94 14.14
C ILE A 145 -14.38 -14.71 12.72
N GLU A 146 -13.57 -13.70 12.55
CA GLU A 146 -12.94 -13.37 11.27
C GLU A 146 -11.44 -13.61 11.32
N GLY A 147 -10.85 -13.95 10.18
CA GLY A 147 -9.41 -14.10 10.05
C GLY A 147 -8.96 -13.93 8.60
N ARG A 148 -7.66 -13.74 8.42
CA ARG A 148 -7.05 -13.60 7.10
C ARG A 148 -5.65 -14.22 7.09
N GLY A 149 -5.25 -14.75 5.94
CA GLY A 149 -3.87 -15.13 5.70
C GLY A 149 -3.63 -16.61 5.47
N TRP A 150 -4.66 -17.48 5.62
CA TRP A 150 -4.49 -18.89 5.31
C TRP A 150 -4.16 -19.11 3.82
N HIS A 151 -3.31 -20.10 3.55
CA HIS A 151 -2.93 -20.48 2.20
C HIS A 151 -2.62 -21.98 2.15
N GLN A 152 -3.37 -22.74 1.33
CA GLN A 152 -3.26 -24.21 1.28
C GLN A 152 -1.85 -24.71 0.97
N GLU A 153 -1.09 -23.99 0.13
CA GLU A 153 0.27 -24.38 -0.23
C GLU A 153 1.30 -24.20 0.91
N LYS A 154 0.93 -23.50 1.97
CA LYS A 154 1.76 -23.32 3.18
C LYS A 154 1.43 -24.35 4.27
N MET A 155 0.35 -25.14 4.13
CA MET A 155 -0.14 -26.06 5.15
C MET A 155 0.49 -27.44 4.98
N GLY A 156 1.39 -27.82 5.89
CA GLY A 156 2.12 -29.08 5.83
C GLY A 156 1.32 -30.33 6.25
N ASP A 157 0.12 -30.16 6.79
CA ASP A 157 -0.79 -31.22 7.27
C ASP A 157 -1.94 -31.53 6.30
N LEU A 158 -1.98 -30.88 5.12
CA LEU A 158 -2.98 -31.14 4.10
C LEU A 158 -2.54 -32.31 3.18
N ASP A 159 -3.44 -33.28 3.02
CA ASP A 159 -3.27 -34.42 2.13
C ASP A 159 -4.59 -34.78 1.41
N GLU A 160 -4.60 -35.86 0.62
CA GLU A 160 -5.77 -36.30 -0.13
C GLU A 160 -6.96 -36.70 0.76
N SER A 161 -6.74 -36.97 2.06
CA SER A 161 -7.80 -37.41 2.99
C SER A 161 -8.60 -36.24 3.56
N ASN A 162 -7.98 -35.05 3.65
CA ASN A 162 -8.59 -33.86 4.27
C ASN A 162 -8.74 -32.68 3.31
N THR A 163 -8.50 -32.91 2.00
CA THR A 163 -8.64 -31.87 0.96
C THR A 163 -9.55 -32.29 -0.20
N VAL A 164 -10.07 -31.27 -0.87
CA VAL A 164 -10.71 -31.40 -2.18
C VAL A 164 -10.00 -30.45 -3.13
N ARG A 165 -9.37 -30.99 -4.17
CA ARG A 165 -8.59 -30.19 -5.14
C ARG A 165 -7.49 -29.34 -4.49
N GLY A 166 -6.90 -29.86 -3.39
CA GLY A 166 -5.89 -29.17 -2.61
C GLY A 166 -6.41 -28.13 -1.61
N PHE A 167 -7.71 -27.88 -1.54
CA PHE A 167 -8.31 -26.99 -0.54
C PHE A 167 -8.76 -27.76 0.70
N PRO A 168 -8.56 -27.20 1.92
CA PRO A 168 -8.99 -27.83 3.16
C PRO A 168 -10.52 -27.88 3.28
N THR A 169 -11.04 -28.90 3.99
CA THR A 169 -12.46 -29.00 4.33
C THR A 169 -12.79 -28.27 5.63
N HIS A 170 -14.08 -27.97 5.83
CA HIS A 170 -14.52 -27.19 7.01
C HIS A 170 -14.60 -27.98 8.30
N ASP A 171 -14.45 -29.31 8.28
CA ASP A 171 -14.83 -30.20 9.38
C ASP A 171 -14.15 -29.82 10.71
N VAL A 172 -12.82 -29.74 10.75
CA VAL A 172 -12.06 -29.44 11.96
C VAL A 172 -12.38 -28.05 12.55
N ILE A 173 -12.56 -27.05 11.70
CA ILE A 173 -12.92 -25.70 12.15
C ILE A 173 -14.38 -25.68 12.62
N SER A 174 -15.29 -26.36 11.92
CA SER A 174 -16.69 -26.45 12.33
C SER A 174 -16.87 -27.17 13.66
N GLU A 175 -16.02 -28.15 13.97
CA GLU A 175 -16.06 -28.87 15.25
C GLU A 175 -15.75 -27.94 16.43
N VAL A 176 -14.74 -27.07 16.31
CA VAL A 176 -14.31 -26.16 17.38
C VAL A 176 -15.14 -24.86 17.45
N SER A 177 -16.01 -24.59 16.47
CA SER A 177 -16.75 -23.33 16.36
C SER A 177 -18.25 -23.53 16.09
N ARG A 178 -18.87 -24.48 16.78
CA ARG A 178 -20.28 -24.89 16.55
C ARG A 178 -21.29 -23.77 16.77
N GLU A 179 -21.02 -22.86 17.72
CA GLU A 179 -21.91 -21.76 18.10
C GLU A 179 -21.46 -20.40 17.55
N ASN A 180 -20.33 -20.36 16.82
CA ASN A 180 -19.79 -19.14 16.24
C ASN A 180 -19.59 -19.29 14.72
N PRO A 181 -20.13 -18.38 13.90
CA PRO A 181 -19.79 -18.37 12.48
C PRO A 181 -18.32 -17.96 12.32
N VAL A 182 -17.60 -18.65 11.44
CA VAL A 182 -16.18 -18.39 11.13
C VAL A 182 -16.07 -18.08 9.65
N ILE A 183 -15.44 -16.95 9.33
CA ILE A 183 -15.14 -16.54 7.95
C ILE A 183 -13.65 -16.18 7.88
N LEU A 184 -12.88 -16.97 7.13
CA LEU A 184 -11.44 -16.77 6.97
C LEU A 184 -11.11 -16.40 5.53
N ARG A 185 -10.47 -15.25 5.33
CA ARG A 185 -10.06 -14.79 4.01
C ARG A 185 -8.70 -15.39 3.65
N HIS A 186 -8.57 -15.93 2.45
CA HIS A 186 -7.32 -16.44 1.92
C HIS A 186 -6.27 -15.31 1.81
N ALA A 187 -4.99 -15.63 1.92
CA ALA A 187 -3.89 -14.69 1.85
C ALA A 187 -3.97 -13.80 0.60
N SER A 188 -4.17 -14.39 -0.58
CA SER A 188 -4.33 -13.65 -1.85
C SER A 188 -5.57 -12.74 -1.91
N GLY A 189 -6.54 -12.90 -1.00
CA GLY A 189 -7.80 -12.19 -1.06
C GLY A 189 -8.82 -12.71 -2.08
N HIS A 190 -8.46 -13.69 -2.90
CA HIS A 190 -9.27 -14.25 -3.99
C HIS A 190 -10.06 -15.50 -3.61
N ALA A 191 -9.96 -15.97 -2.35
CA ALA A 191 -10.81 -17.02 -1.82
C ALA A 191 -11.24 -16.68 -0.38
N THR A 192 -12.37 -17.28 0.03
CA THR A 192 -12.90 -17.15 1.37
C THR A 192 -13.32 -18.53 1.87
N PHE A 193 -13.00 -18.81 3.13
CA PHE A 193 -13.45 -20.00 3.82
C PHE A 193 -14.60 -19.64 4.77
N GLY A 194 -15.59 -20.55 4.92
CA GLY A 194 -16.65 -20.45 5.92
C GLY A 194 -16.88 -21.80 6.60
N ASN A 195 -17.03 -21.81 7.93
CA ASN A 195 -17.42 -23.01 8.66
C ASN A 195 -18.89 -23.37 8.39
N ALA A 196 -19.36 -24.52 8.90
CA ALA A 196 -20.72 -24.98 8.69
C ALA A 196 -21.76 -23.95 9.14
N TYR A 197 -21.53 -23.26 10.26
CA TYR A 197 -22.48 -22.26 10.77
C TYR A 197 -22.49 -20.98 9.91
N ALA A 198 -21.36 -20.54 9.40
CA ALA A 198 -21.33 -19.43 8.44
C ALA A 198 -22.05 -19.79 7.13
N MET A 199 -21.90 -21.04 6.64
CA MET A 199 -22.61 -21.53 5.46
C MET A 199 -24.14 -21.58 5.72
N GLU A 200 -24.58 -22.03 6.88
CA GLU A 200 -26.00 -22.00 7.29
C GLU A 200 -26.54 -20.56 7.27
N LEU A 201 -25.86 -19.60 7.92
CA LEU A 201 -26.26 -18.19 7.93
C LEU A 201 -26.28 -17.54 6.52
N ALA A 202 -25.42 -18.02 5.62
CA ALA A 202 -25.39 -17.59 4.23
C ALA A 202 -26.40 -18.33 3.33
N SER A 203 -27.15 -19.33 3.89
CA SER A 203 -28.03 -20.22 3.13
C SER A 203 -27.30 -20.94 2.00
N VAL A 204 -26.14 -21.51 2.30
CA VAL A 204 -25.30 -22.27 1.38
C VAL A 204 -25.49 -23.75 1.62
N ASP A 205 -25.89 -24.46 0.56
CA ASP A 205 -26.06 -25.91 0.54
C ASP A 205 -25.65 -26.49 -0.84
N ARG A 206 -25.87 -27.80 -1.02
CA ARG A 206 -25.59 -28.50 -2.30
C ARG A 206 -26.36 -27.97 -3.51
N ASN A 207 -27.47 -27.23 -3.31
CA ASN A 207 -28.31 -26.69 -4.36
C ASN A 207 -27.94 -25.22 -4.68
N THR A 208 -26.99 -24.64 -3.95
CA THR A 208 -26.56 -23.28 -4.20
C THR A 208 -25.95 -23.17 -5.60
N MET A 209 -26.50 -22.27 -6.41
CA MET A 209 -25.98 -22.05 -7.77
C MET A 209 -24.56 -21.51 -7.75
N GLN A 210 -23.74 -22.04 -8.64
CA GLN A 210 -22.39 -21.50 -8.90
C GLN A 210 -22.51 -20.10 -9.50
N PRO A 211 -21.87 -19.09 -8.92
CA PRO A 211 -21.88 -17.74 -9.48
C PRO A 211 -20.97 -17.66 -10.71
N GLU A 212 -21.39 -16.88 -11.69
CA GLU A 212 -20.54 -16.57 -12.85
C GLU A 212 -19.25 -15.85 -12.41
N GLY A 213 -18.10 -16.31 -12.87
CA GLY A 213 -16.79 -15.76 -12.49
C GLY A 213 -16.34 -16.13 -11.06
N GLY A 214 -16.85 -17.23 -10.51
CA GLY A 214 -16.42 -17.77 -9.22
C GLY A 214 -16.84 -19.21 -9.02
N GLU A 215 -16.28 -19.89 -8.03
CA GLU A 215 -16.53 -21.31 -7.78
C GLU A 215 -16.74 -21.60 -6.29
N ILE A 216 -17.81 -22.30 -5.96
CA ILE A 216 -18.04 -22.97 -4.66
C ILE A 216 -17.42 -24.36 -4.79
N ILE A 217 -16.41 -24.65 -3.99
CA ILE A 217 -15.74 -25.96 -4.06
C ILE A 217 -16.64 -27.02 -3.40
N LEU A 218 -16.97 -28.07 -4.16
CA LEU A 218 -17.83 -29.17 -3.74
C LEU A 218 -17.04 -30.47 -3.62
N ASN A 219 -17.39 -31.28 -2.63
CA ASN A 219 -16.87 -32.65 -2.53
C ASN A 219 -17.54 -33.60 -3.54
N ASN A 220 -17.12 -34.87 -3.57
CA ASN A 220 -17.66 -35.88 -4.49
C ASN A 220 -19.18 -36.18 -4.30
N ASN A 221 -19.76 -35.76 -3.16
CA ASN A 221 -21.18 -35.90 -2.87
C ASN A 221 -21.98 -34.65 -3.25
N GLY A 222 -21.32 -33.64 -3.82
CA GLY A 222 -21.92 -32.34 -4.17
C GLY A 222 -22.12 -31.40 -2.95
N GLU A 223 -21.53 -31.68 -1.80
CA GLU A 223 -21.63 -30.81 -0.62
C GLU A 223 -20.50 -29.73 -0.65
N PRO A 224 -20.81 -28.47 -0.31
CA PRO A 224 -19.80 -27.43 -0.15
C PRO A 224 -18.79 -27.78 0.95
N ILE A 225 -17.49 -27.66 0.65
CA ILE A 225 -16.42 -27.94 1.61
C ILE A 225 -16.06 -26.73 2.48
N GLY A 226 -16.72 -25.59 2.30
CA GLY A 226 -16.46 -24.36 3.00
C GLY A 226 -15.55 -23.38 2.24
N VAL A 227 -15.09 -23.69 1.03
CA VAL A 227 -14.19 -22.82 0.24
C VAL A 227 -14.92 -22.22 -0.96
N PHE A 228 -14.78 -20.91 -1.11
CA PHE A 228 -15.44 -20.05 -2.10
C PHE A 228 -14.39 -19.24 -2.84
N VAL A 229 -14.19 -19.49 -4.13
CA VAL A 229 -13.15 -18.84 -4.95
C VAL A 229 -13.75 -17.70 -5.78
N GLU A 230 -13.01 -16.62 -5.94
CA GLU A 230 -13.35 -15.42 -6.70
C GLU A 230 -14.74 -14.87 -6.32
N ARG A 231 -15.63 -14.65 -7.30
CA ARG A 231 -16.98 -14.10 -7.06
C ARG A 231 -17.84 -14.96 -6.12
N ALA A 232 -17.51 -16.25 -5.94
CA ALA A 232 -18.20 -17.09 -4.96
C ALA A 232 -17.98 -16.64 -3.52
N SER A 233 -16.90 -15.93 -3.21
CA SER A 233 -16.68 -15.29 -1.90
C SER A 233 -17.84 -14.37 -1.50
N SER A 234 -18.55 -13.77 -2.46
CA SER A 234 -19.73 -12.93 -2.19
C SER A 234 -20.89 -13.73 -1.61
N VAL A 235 -20.95 -15.04 -1.89
CA VAL A 235 -22.01 -15.95 -1.40
C VAL A 235 -21.85 -16.17 0.09
N ILE A 236 -20.65 -16.56 0.57
CA ILE A 236 -20.41 -16.80 2.00
C ILE A 236 -20.39 -15.48 2.79
N ASN A 237 -19.91 -14.40 2.21
CA ASN A 237 -19.91 -13.07 2.83
C ASN A 237 -21.34 -12.50 3.06
N ARG A 238 -22.41 -13.17 2.57
CA ARG A 238 -23.79 -12.86 3.00
C ARG A 238 -23.97 -13.05 4.50
N ALA A 239 -23.35 -14.06 5.10
CA ALA A 239 -23.41 -14.27 6.54
C ALA A 239 -22.88 -13.04 7.30
N ARG A 240 -21.71 -12.54 6.91
CA ARG A 240 -21.12 -11.31 7.47
C ARG A 240 -22.05 -10.11 7.28
N ARG A 241 -22.50 -9.84 6.06
CA ARG A 241 -23.42 -8.71 5.78
C ARG A 241 -24.73 -8.79 6.59
N ASN A 242 -25.28 -9.98 6.78
CA ASN A 242 -26.47 -10.17 7.60
C ASN A 242 -26.21 -9.83 9.08
N MET A 243 -25.00 -10.07 9.58
CA MET A 243 -24.62 -9.70 10.95
C MET A 243 -24.35 -8.20 11.07
N GLU A 244 -23.59 -7.62 10.14
CA GLU A 244 -23.30 -6.18 10.07
C GLU A 244 -24.57 -5.33 9.93
N SER A 245 -25.59 -5.84 9.23
CA SER A 245 -26.88 -5.15 9.09
C SER A 245 -27.64 -4.98 10.43
N ARG A 246 -27.25 -5.71 11.47
CA ARG A 246 -27.81 -5.59 12.83
C ARG A 246 -27.06 -4.58 13.69
N MET A 247 -25.88 -4.14 13.27
CA MET A 247 -25.13 -3.09 13.95
C MET A 247 -25.80 -1.73 13.71
N THR A 248 -25.74 -0.84 14.69
CA THR A 248 -26.16 0.55 14.50
C THR A 248 -25.18 1.29 13.59
N ASP A 249 -25.58 2.43 13.02
CA ASP A 249 -24.69 3.29 12.22
C ASP A 249 -23.51 3.82 13.07
N ASP A 250 -23.76 4.12 14.34
CA ASP A 250 -22.73 4.56 15.28
C ASP A 250 -21.70 3.46 15.56
N ASP A 251 -22.13 2.21 15.78
CA ASP A 251 -21.22 1.09 16.00
C ASP A 251 -20.35 0.82 14.76
N ARG A 252 -20.94 0.87 13.55
CA ARG A 252 -20.19 0.72 12.30
C ARG A 252 -19.17 1.84 12.14
N SER A 253 -19.56 3.08 12.39
CA SER A 253 -18.69 4.25 12.30
C SER A 253 -17.55 4.18 13.29
N ALA A 254 -17.83 3.80 14.56
CA ALA A 254 -16.82 3.64 15.59
C ALA A 254 -15.80 2.53 15.23
N ARG A 255 -16.28 1.38 14.74
CA ARG A 255 -15.41 0.28 14.28
C ARG A 255 -14.51 0.74 13.13
N THR A 256 -15.07 1.36 12.11
CA THR A 256 -14.32 1.83 10.93
C THR A 256 -13.28 2.89 11.32
N TRP A 257 -13.62 3.77 12.26
CA TRP A 257 -12.67 4.75 12.81
C TRP A 257 -11.50 4.07 13.52
N HIS A 258 -11.80 3.09 14.36
CA HIS A 258 -10.76 2.34 15.08
C HIS A 258 -9.87 1.53 14.12
N GLU A 259 -10.43 0.95 13.07
CA GLU A 259 -9.64 0.30 11.99
C GLU A 259 -8.68 1.29 11.32
N MET A 260 -9.10 2.54 11.06
CA MET A 260 -8.23 3.60 10.51
C MET A 260 -7.06 3.93 11.47
N GLU A 261 -7.34 4.06 12.77
CA GLU A 261 -6.31 4.34 13.78
C GLU A 261 -5.27 3.20 13.86
N LEU A 262 -5.72 1.95 13.91
CA LEU A 262 -4.85 0.78 13.92
C LEU A 262 -3.99 0.68 12.65
N ALA A 263 -4.59 0.94 11.48
CA ALA A 263 -3.85 0.98 10.22
C ALA A 263 -2.77 2.07 10.23
N SER A 264 -3.09 3.26 10.72
CA SER A 264 -2.11 4.36 10.85
C SER A 264 -0.94 3.98 11.74
N GLN A 265 -1.22 3.40 12.91
CA GLN A 265 -0.20 2.98 13.86
C GLN A 265 0.72 1.90 13.27
N GLU A 266 0.15 0.88 12.64
CA GLU A 266 0.93 -0.21 12.02
C GLU A 266 1.83 0.33 10.91
N VAL A 267 1.30 1.11 9.98
CA VAL A 267 2.02 1.67 8.84
C VAL A 267 3.18 2.57 9.28
N ILE A 268 2.95 3.47 10.24
CA ILE A 268 4.00 4.37 10.77
C ILE A 268 5.07 3.57 11.52
N SER A 269 4.70 2.53 12.26
CA SER A 269 5.66 1.68 12.99
C SER A 269 6.70 1.03 12.06
N LYS A 270 6.39 0.93 10.76
CA LYS A 270 7.28 0.39 9.72
C LYS A 270 8.08 1.47 8.97
N GLY A 271 8.02 2.74 9.41
CA GLY A 271 8.71 3.84 8.75
C GLY A 271 8.07 4.30 7.45
N ILE A 272 6.81 3.95 7.21
CA ILE A 272 6.04 4.38 6.04
C ILE A 272 5.37 5.71 6.38
N THR A 273 5.67 6.76 5.60
CA THR A 273 5.13 8.11 5.80
C THR A 273 3.98 8.45 4.85
N SER A 274 3.84 7.68 3.77
CA SER A 274 2.78 7.81 2.79
C SER A 274 2.28 6.45 2.32
N PHE A 275 0.99 6.35 2.04
CA PHE A 275 0.35 5.10 1.64
C PHE A 275 -0.58 5.32 0.44
N GLN A 276 -0.44 4.51 -0.60
CA GLN A 276 -1.32 4.53 -1.76
C GLN A 276 -2.38 3.43 -1.58
N ASP A 277 -3.57 3.86 -1.18
CA ASP A 277 -4.69 2.95 -0.92
C ASP A 277 -5.32 2.45 -2.22
N ALA A 278 -5.26 1.15 -2.44
CA ALA A 278 -5.65 0.49 -3.68
C ALA A 278 -7.17 0.21 -3.76
N GLY A 279 -7.95 1.11 -3.25
CA GLY A 279 -9.37 1.19 -3.51
C GLY A 279 -10.27 1.30 -2.30
N SER A 280 -10.72 2.53 -2.04
CA SER A 280 -11.75 2.86 -1.05
C SER A 280 -13.01 3.45 -1.68
N GLY A 281 -14.16 3.15 -1.08
CA GLY A 281 -15.43 3.78 -1.44
C GLY A 281 -15.58 5.20 -0.88
N TRP A 282 -16.53 5.94 -1.40
CA TRP A 282 -16.73 7.35 -1.02
C TRP A 282 -16.99 7.56 0.47
N SER A 283 -17.68 6.65 1.15
CA SER A 283 -17.91 6.75 2.60
C SER A 283 -16.62 6.66 3.41
N THR A 284 -15.71 5.77 3.01
CA THR A 284 -14.38 5.62 3.63
C THR A 284 -13.51 6.86 3.36
N ILE A 285 -13.58 7.41 2.15
CA ILE A 285 -12.85 8.64 1.79
C ILE A 285 -13.33 9.84 2.64
N GLU A 286 -14.64 9.98 2.88
CA GLU A 286 -15.15 11.02 3.78
C GLU A 286 -14.67 10.81 5.23
N MET A 287 -14.54 9.56 5.68
CA MET A 287 -13.93 9.24 6.97
C MET A 287 -12.44 9.61 7.01
N PHE A 288 -11.66 9.32 5.97
CA PHE A 288 -10.26 9.76 5.88
C PHE A 288 -10.15 11.29 5.96
N LYS A 289 -11.04 12.00 5.24
CA LYS A 289 -11.09 13.46 5.29
C LYS A 289 -11.37 13.96 6.70
N ARG A 290 -12.33 13.35 7.40
CA ARG A 290 -12.59 13.64 8.81
C ARG A 290 -11.37 13.31 9.69
N GLY A 291 -10.66 12.21 9.43
CA GLY A 291 -9.42 11.84 10.12
C GLY A 291 -8.32 12.89 9.98
N VAL A 292 -8.22 13.54 8.81
CA VAL A 292 -7.33 14.69 8.60
C VAL A 292 -7.80 15.92 9.40
N ASP A 293 -9.10 16.24 9.35
CA ASP A 293 -9.67 17.41 10.04
C ASP A 293 -9.56 17.31 11.58
N GLU A 294 -9.55 16.10 12.13
CA GLU A 294 -9.43 15.80 13.58
C GLU A 294 -8.01 15.39 14.02
N ASP A 295 -6.98 15.52 13.15
CA ASP A 295 -5.59 15.10 13.41
C ASP A 295 -5.43 13.61 13.83
N ALA A 296 -6.38 12.76 13.46
CA ALA A 296 -6.38 11.34 13.76
C ALA A 296 -5.64 10.49 12.72
N LEU A 297 -5.60 10.95 11.47
CA LEU A 297 -4.85 10.30 10.39
C LEU A 297 -3.39 10.75 10.44
N GLN A 298 -2.49 9.83 10.78
CA GLN A 298 -1.07 10.14 11.02
C GLN A 298 -0.16 9.85 9.82
N VAL A 299 -0.68 9.26 8.75
CA VAL A 299 0.04 8.92 7.51
C VAL A 299 -0.63 9.60 6.33
N ARG A 300 0.16 10.04 5.34
CA ARG A 300 -0.41 10.64 4.14
C ARG A 300 -1.05 9.57 3.27
N LEU A 301 -2.29 9.79 2.84
CA LEU A 301 -3.02 8.87 1.96
C LEU A 301 -3.17 9.44 0.55
N TRP A 302 -2.85 8.62 -0.42
CA TRP A 302 -3.22 8.80 -1.80
C TRP A 302 -4.19 7.67 -2.19
N VAL A 303 -5.43 8.02 -2.56
CA VAL A 303 -6.55 7.07 -2.60
C VAL A 303 -7.03 6.87 -4.02
N MET A 304 -7.18 5.60 -4.41
CA MET A 304 -7.89 5.16 -5.60
C MET A 304 -9.36 4.94 -5.24
N VAL A 305 -10.26 5.61 -5.94
CA VAL A 305 -11.70 5.40 -5.74
C VAL A 305 -12.10 4.04 -6.31
N ARG A 306 -12.88 3.28 -5.56
CA ARG A 306 -13.45 2.00 -5.98
C ARG A 306 -14.92 1.92 -5.62
N GLY A 307 -15.74 1.30 -6.49
CA GLY A 307 -17.15 1.05 -6.23
C GLY A 307 -18.08 1.86 -7.13
N GLU A 308 -19.25 2.21 -6.60
CA GLU A 308 -20.33 2.87 -7.33
C GLU A 308 -20.12 4.40 -7.49
N ASN A 309 -20.90 5.00 -8.38
CA ASN A 309 -20.92 6.45 -8.64
C ASN A 309 -19.60 7.02 -9.18
N LEU A 310 -19.05 6.34 -10.18
CA LEU A 310 -17.87 6.79 -10.93
C LEU A 310 -18.28 7.61 -12.16
N ASP A 311 -19.21 8.56 -12.02
CA ASP A 311 -19.60 9.48 -13.09
C ASP A 311 -18.77 10.79 -13.06
N ALA A 312 -18.78 11.52 -14.18
CA ALA A 312 -17.97 12.73 -14.35
C ALA A 312 -18.30 13.84 -13.33
N GLU A 313 -19.56 13.98 -12.93
CA GLU A 313 -20.01 14.99 -11.97
C GLU A 313 -19.46 14.67 -10.57
N THR A 314 -19.65 13.43 -10.13
CA THR A 314 -19.14 12.93 -8.84
C THR A 314 -17.63 13.01 -8.76
N LEU A 315 -16.92 12.52 -9.80
CA LEU A 315 -15.45 12.56 -9.84
C LEU A 315 -14.93 13.99 -9.76
N LYS A 316 -15.52 14.91 -10.51
CA LYS A 316 -15.13 16.34 -10.49
C LYS A 316 -15.40 17.00 -9.14
N ALA A 317 -16.54 16.71 -8.52
CA ALA A 317 -16.95 17.30 -7.24
C ALA A 317 -16.12 16.78 -6.05
N ARG A 318 -15.67 15.52 -6.09
CA ARG A 318 -15.01 14.86 -4.96
C ARG A 318 -13.50 14.65 -5.14
N ARG A 319 -12.91 15.19 -6.21
CA ARG A 319 -11.47 15.14 -6.40
C ARG A 319 -10.76 15.99 -5.35
N LEU A 320 -9.85 15.40 -4.59
CA LEU A 320 -9.01 16.08 -3.61
C LEU A 320 -7.53 15.98 -4.04
N ILE A 321 -6.81 17.10 -3.95
CA ILE A 321 -5.37 17.14 -4.21
C ILE A 321 -4.70 17.90 -3.07
N GLY A 322 -3.89 17.21 -2.28
CA GLY A 322 -3.13 17.79 -1.19
C GLY A 322 -3.98 18.37 -0.05
N TYR A 323 -5.18 17.79 0.20
CA TYR A 323 -6.04 18.22 1.29
C TYR A 323 -5.34 18.08 2.65
N GLY A 324 -5.53 19.05 3.56
CA GLY A 324 -4.93 19.02 4.90
C GLY A 324 -3.39 18.97 4.85
N ASN A 325 -2.74 19.89 4.14
CA ASN A 325 -1.29 19.93 3.99
C ASN A 325 -0.71 18.62 3.43
N HIS A 326 -1.26 18.17 2.31
CA HIS A 326 -0.90 16.93 1.62
C HIS A 326 -1.14 15.63 2.41
N MET A 327 -2.05 15.65 3.41
CA MET A 327 -2.43 14.44 4.13
C MET A 327 -3.35 13.53 3.31
N LEU A 328 -4.18 14.10 2.41
CA LEU A 328 -5.10 13.31 1.60
C LEU A 328 -5.16 13.80 0.15
N THR A 329 -4.92 12.88 -0.78
CA THR A 329 -5.14 13.06 -2.22
C THR A 329 -6.06 11.97 -2.75
N VAL A 330 -7.11 12.35 -3.50
CA VAL A 330 -8.07 11.44 -4.15
C VAL A 330 -8.13 11.81 -5.62
N ARG A 331 -7.40 11.07 -6.47
CA ARG A 331 -7.32 11.35 -7.91
C ARG A 331 -7.06 10.13 -8.79
N ALA A 332 -7.38 8.95 -8.30
CA ALA A 332 -7.30 7.72 -9.09
C ALA A 332 -8.56 6.87 -8.96
N ILE A 333 -8.73 5.94 -9.89
CA ILE A 333 -9.82 4.96 -9.93
C ILE A 333 -9.19 3.59 -9.98
N LYS A 334 -9.66 2.64 -9.15
CA LYS A 334 -9.23 1.24 -9.13
C LYS A 334 -10.26 0.34 -9.78
N LEU A 335 -9.79 -0.44 -10.76
CA LEU A 335 -10.53 -1.56 -11.35
C LEU A 335 -9.69 -2.84 -11.30
N ALA A 336 -10.28 -3.96 -11.69
CA ALA A 336 -9.59 -5.25 -11.81
C ALA A 336 -10.07 -5.96 -13.09
N ILE A 337 -9.13 -6.66 -13.76
CA ILE A 337 -9.43 -7.42 -14.98
C ILE A 337 -9.36 -8.93 -14.74
N ASP A 338 -8.55 -9.39 -13.80
CA ASP A 338 -8.37 -10.81 -13.51
C ASP A 338 -8.16 -11.09 -12.02
N GLY A 339 -7.78 -12.32 -11.68
CA GLY A 339 -7.49 -12.78 -10.33
C GLY A 339 -6.01 -13.11 -10.13
N ALA A 340 -5.68 -13.78 -9.01
CA ALA A 340 -4.32 -14.13 -8.63
C ALA A 340 -3.82 -15.44 -9.28
N LEU A 341 -2.48 -15.58 -9.43
CA LEU A 341 -1.85 -16.77 -10.01
C LEU A 341 -2.03 -18.03 -9.16
N GLY A 342 -1.82 -17.93 -7.84
CA GLY A 342 -1.87 -19.06 -6.90
C GLY A 342 -3.16 -19.87 -6.99
N PRO A 343 -4.36 -19.26 -6.90
CA PRO A 343 -5.65 -19.94 -7.08
C PRO A 343 -6.04 -20.15 -8.54
N ARG A 344 -5.17 -19.89 -9.51
CA ARG A 344 -5.40 -20.00 -10.98
C ARG A 344 -6.51 -19.08 -11.51
N GLY A 345 -6.65 -17.90 -10.90
CA GLY A 345 -7.54 -16.83 -11.34
C GLY A 345 -6.93 -15.85 -12.33
N ALA A 346 -5.60 -15.76 -12.38
CA ALA A 346 -4.90 -14.87 -13.31
C ALA A 346 -5.18 -15.26 -14.77
N TRP A 347 -5.58 -14.27 -15.60
CA TRP A 347 -6.02 -14.52 -16.98
C TRP A 347 -4.81 -14.60 -17.92
N LEU A 348 -4.59 -15.80 -18.46
CA LEU A 348 -3.42 -16.15 -19.25
C LEU A 348 -3.76 -16.27 -20.74
N LEU A 349 -2.74 -16.00 -21.59
CA LEU A 349 -2.80 -16.23 -23.04
C LEU A 349 -2.85 -17.71 -23.37
N GLU A 350 -2.12 -18.53 -22.62
CA GLU A 350 -2.10 -19.99 -22.72
C GLU A 350 -2.56 -20.62 -21.42
N PRO A 351 -3.11 -21.84 -21.42
CA PRO A 351 -3.54 -22.53 -20.21
C PRO A 351 -2.43 -22.66 -19.16
N TYR A 352 -2.81 -22.79 -17.89
CA TYR A 352 -1.91 -23.16 -16.81
C TYR A 352 -1.17 -24.46 -17.13
N SER A 353 0.12 -24.54 -16.84
CA SER A 353 0.92 -25.74 -17.14
C SER A 353 0.51 -26.95 -16.32
N ASP A 354 -0.04 -26.72 -15.14
CA ASP A 354 -0.55 -27.77 -14.23
C ASP A 354 -2.09 -27.97 -14.33
N GLU A 355 -2.79 -27.21 -15.19
CA GLU A 355 -4.23 -27.36 -15.47
C GLU A 355 -4.56 -26.93 -16.91
N LEU A 356 -4.30 -27.83 -17.86
CA LEU A 356 -4.31 -27.54 -19.31
C LEU A 356 -5.65 -27.11 -19.89
N THR A 357 -6.74 -27.17 -19.13
CA THR A 357 -8.07 -26.70 -19.54
C THR A 357 -8.47 -25.36 -18.95
N ASN A 358 -7.59 -24.78 -18.11
CA ASN A 358 -7.84 -23.52 -17.41
C ASN A 358 -6.82 -22.45 -17.86
N SER A 359 -7.31 -21.32 -18.30
CA SER A 359 -6.49 -20.13 -18.64
C SER A 359 -6.77 -18.94 -17.70
N GLY A 360 -7.38 -19.21 -16.53
CA GLY A 360 -7.82 -18.17 -15.61
C GLY A 360 -9.14 -17.52 -16.01
N HIS A 361 -9.46 -16.41 -15.38
CA HIS A 361 -10.75 -15.77 -15.50
C HIS A 361 -10.62 -14.27 -15.78
N ASN A 362 -11.29 -13.79 -16.81
CA ASN A 362 -11.62 -12.39 -16.92
C ASN A 362 -12.70 -12.05 -15.88
N THR A 363 -12.37 -11.24 -14.88
CA THR A 363 -13.29 -10.79 -13.82
C THR A 363 -13.85 -9.39 -14.06
N GLY A 364 -13.26 -8.61 -14.99
CA GLY A 364 -13.66 -7.26 -15.37
C GLY A 364 -14.40 -7.20 -16.72
N ASP A 365 -15.26 -6.21 -16.89
CA ASP A 365 -15.85 -5.91 -18.19
C ASP A 365 -14.91 -4.98 -18.97
N LEU A 366 -14.39 -5.45 -20.11
CA LEU A 366 -13.47 -4.68 -20.96
C LEU A 366 -14.09 -3.37 -21.47
N VAL A 367 -15.40 -3.37 -21.74
CA VAL A 367 -16.12 -2.18 -22.19
C VAL A 367 -16.22 -1.15 -21.05
N GLU A 368 -16.49 -1.61 -19.85
CA GLU A 368 -16.52 -0.77 -18.66
C GLU A 368 -15.12 -0.20 -18.34
N ILE A 369 -14.06 -1.02 -18.44
CA ILE A 369 -12.67 -0.57 -18.22
C ILE A 369 -12.30 0.50 -19.24
N GLU A 370 -12.62 0.32 -20.53
CA GLU A 370 -12.32 1.31 -21.59
C GLU A 370 -13.15 2.60 -21.40
N ALA A 371 -14.41 2.49 -21.04
CA ALA A 371 -15.25 3.64 -20.72
C ALA A 371 -14.70 4.42 -19.51
N THR A 372 -14.25 3.70 -18.47
CA THR A 372 -13.65 4.31 -17.28
C THR A 372 -12.27 4.93 -17.59
N ALA A 373 -11.47 4.35 -18.50
CA ALA A 373 -10.21 4.93 -18.94
C ALA A 373 -10.42 6.31 -19.61
N ASN A 374 -11.41 6.40 -20.51
CA ASN A 374 -11.78 7.67 -21.13
C ASN A 374 -12.31 8.67 -20.11
N LEU A 375 -13.19 8.23 -19.21
CA LEU A 375 -13.73 9.07 -18.13
C LEU A 375 -12.62 9.59 -17.21
N ALA A 376 -11.68 8.74 -16.81
CA ALA A 376 -10.57 9.08 -15.93
C ALA A 376 -9.67 10.16 -16.58
N ILE A 377 -9.20 9.94 -17.79
CA ILE A 377 -8.30 10.87 -18.49
C ILE A 377 -8.98 12.21 -18.76
N GLU A 378 -10.28 12.22 -19.06
CA GLU A 378 -11.06 13.44 -19.29
C GLU A 378 -11.18 14.31 -18.03
N ASN A 379 -11.31 13.67 -16.86
CA ASN A 379 -11.54 14.35 -15.58
C ASN A 379 -10.28 14.49 -14.71
N GLY A 380 -9.09 14.16 -15.25
CA GLY A 380 -7.80 14.33 -14.56
C GLY A 380 -7.60 13.33 -13.42
N TYR A 381 -8.22 12.15 -13.54
CA TYR A 381 -7.96 10.98 -12.72
C TYR A 381 -6.96 10.05 -13.39
N GLN A 382 -6.21 9.31 -12.59
CA GLN A 382 -5.41 8.17 -13.02
C GLN A 382 -6.29 6.91 -13.02
N LEU A 383 -6.17 6.05 -14.01
CA LEU A 383 -6.76 4.72 -13.94
C LEU A 383 -5.70 3.71 -13.52
N CYS A 384 -6.04 2.89 -12.54
CA CYS A 384 -5.22 1.84 -11.95
C CYS A 384 -5.98 0.52 -12.09
N VAL A 385 -5.50 -0.38 -12.94
CA VAL A 385 -6.17 -1.66 -13.20
C VAL A 385 -5.31 -2.81 -12.70
N HIS A 386 -5.86 -3.64 -11.81
CA HIS A 386 -5.25 -4.89 -11.40
C HIS A 386 -5.17 -5.84 -12.60
N ALA A 387 -3.98 -6.29 -12.94
CA ALA A 387 -3.74 -7.32 -13.92
C ALA A 387 -2.49 -8.15 -13.56
N ILE A 388 -2.70 -9.44 -13.31
CA ILE A 388 -1.65 -10.38 -12.92
C ILE A 388 -1.23 -11.24 -14.12
N GLY A 389 -2.18 -11.83 -14.84
CA GLY A 389 -1.92 -12.67 -15.99
C GLY A 389 -1.45 -11.90 -17.22
N ASP A 390 -0.69 -12.55 -18.09
CA ASP A 390 -0.13 -11.97 -19.30
C ASP A 390 -1.22 -11.53 -20.30
N ARG A 391 -2.35 -12.22 -20.37
CA ARG A 391 -3.52 -11.77 -21.13
C ARG A 391 -4.18 -10.57 -20.49
N GLY A 392 -4.36 -10.56 -19.17
CA GLY A 392 -4.91 -9.41 -18.44
C GLY A 392 -4.09 -8.15 -18.69
N ASN A 393 -2.75 -8.23 -18.59
CA ASN A 393 -1.83 -7.14 -18.88
C ASN A 393 -1.96 -6.63 -20.32
N ARG A 394 -2.02 -7.54 -21.31
CA ARG A 394 -2.17 -7.18 -22.72
C ARG A 394 -3.46 -6.41 -22.99
N GLU A 395 -4.58 -6.91 -22.51
CA GLU A 395 -5.90 -6.28 -22.72
C GLU A 395 -5.96 -4.87 -22.10
N VAL A 396 -5.36 -4.69 -20.90
CA VAL A 396 -5.27 -3.36 -20.27
C VAL A 396 -4.36 -2.42 -21.08
N LEU A 397 -3.20 -2.89 -21.55
CA LEU A 397 -2.32 -2.10 -22.41
C LEU A 397 -3.01 -1.70 -23.73
N ASP A 398 -3.80 -2.59 -24.33
CA ASP A 398 -4.57 -2.31 -25.54
C ASP A 398 -5.62 -1.21 -25.30
N ILE A 399 -6.32 -1.27 -24.17
CA ILE A 399 -7.28 -0.23 -23.75
C ILE A 399 -6.56 1.10 -23.53
N TYR A 400 -5.45 1.11 -22.81
CA TYR A 400 -4.69 2.34 -22.53
C TYR A 400 -4.13 2.96 -23.82
N GLU A 401 -3.61 2.15 -24.72
CA GLU A 401 -3.13 2.62 -26.03
C GLU A 401 -4.25 3.29 -26.84
N ARG A 402 -5.45 2.68 -26.91
CA ARG A 402 -6.60 3.29 -27.59
C ARG A 402 -7.04 4.59 -26.91
N THR A 403 -7.10 4.60 -25.58
CA THR A 403 -7.44 5.80 -24.79
C THR A 403 -6.44 6.93 -25.03
N PHE A 404 -5.14 6.64 -25.01
CA PHE A 404 -4.09 7.65 -25.23
C PHE A 404 -4.09 8.19 -26.66
N LYS A 405 -4.37 7.35 -27.65
CA LYS A 405 -4.57 7.79 -29.06
C LYS A 405 -5.79 8.70 -29.21
N ALA A 406 -6.84 8.46 -28.45
CA ALA A 406 -8.05 9.32 -28.46
C ALA A 406 -7.82 10.66 -27.73
N HIS A 407 -6.90 10.72 -26.76
CA HIS A 407 -6.63 11.89 -25.91
C HIS A 407 -5.13 12.28 -25.89
N PRO A 408 -4.48 12.55 -27.02
CA PRO A 408 -3.03 12.63 -27.13
C PRO A 408 -2.40 13.74 -26.27
N GLU A 409 -3.09 14.87 -26.07
CA GLU A 409 -2.58 15.97 -25.24
C GLU A 409 -2.59 15.63 -23.74
N LYS A 410 -3.54 14.79 -23.29
CA LYS A 410 -3.66 14.37 -21.89
C LYS A 410 -2.83 13.13 -21.59
N ALA A 411 -2.54 12.31 -22.58
CA ALA A 411 -1.74 11.09 -22.47
C ALA A 411 -0.33 11.36 -21.95
N LEU A 412 0.30 12.47 -22.36
CA LEU A 412 1.63 12.93 -21.93
C LEU A 412 1.73 13.19 -20.41
N GLY A 413 1.00 12.70 -19.57
CA GLY A 413 1.08 12.88 -18.12
C GLY A 413 0.02 12.09 -17.40
N ALA A 414 -0.65 11.19 -18.11
CA ALA A 414 -1.73 10.38 -17.55
C ALA A 414 -1.25 9.41 -16.47
N ARG A 415 0.02 8.94 -16.56
CA ARG A 415 0.65 8.03 -15.60
C ARG A 415 -0.27 6.88 -15.18
N PHE A 416 -1.06 6.34 -16.15
CA PHE A 416 -1.94 5.21 -15.86
C PHE A 416 -1.14 4.01 -15.37
N ARG A 417 -1.73 3.20 -14.48
CA ARG A 417 -1.03 2.12 -13.81
C ARG A 417 -1.64 0.77 -14.15
N ILE A 418 -0.80 -0.24 -14.22
CA ILE A 418 -1.21 -1.64 -14.10
C ILE A 418 -0.72 -2.12 -12.73
N GLU A 419 -1.68 -2.41 -11.87
CA GLU A 419 -1.40 -2.91 -10.53
C GLU A 419 -0.99 -4.38 -10.62
N HIS A 420 0.06 -4.73 -9.92
CA HIS A 420 0.77 -6.00 -9.89
C HIS A 420 1.66 -6.20 -11.13
N ALA A 421 1.15 -6.21 -12.36
CA ALA A 421 1.94 -6.42 -13.58
C ALA A 421 2.93 -7.62 -13.44
N GLN A 422 2.44 -8.74 -12.87
CA GLN A 422 3.31 -9.83 -12.39
C GLN A 422 3.85 -10.70 -13.51
N HIS A 423 2.98 -11.05 -14.47
CA HIS A 423 3.31 -11.93 -15.59
C HIS A 423 3.01 -11.21 -16.89
N ILE A 424 4.04 -10.88 -17.63
CA ILE A 424 3.95 -10.04 -18.83
C ILE A 424 4.54 -10.81 -20.01
N HIS A 425 3.79 -10.89 -21.11
CA HIS A 425 4.34 -11.48 -22.32
C HIS A 425 5.52 -10.63 -22.85
N PRO A 426 6.63 -11.22 -23.33
CA PRO A 426 7.80 -10.45 -23.79
C PRO A 426 7.48 -9.34 -24.81
N ASP A 427 6.51 -9.57 -25.71
CA ASP A 427 6.10 -8.56 -26.70
C ASP A 427 5.41 -7.34 -26.08
N ASP A 428 4.88 -7.46 -24.84
CA ASP A 428 4.18 -6.38 -24.16
C ASP A 428 5.09 -5.56 -23.23
N VAL A 429 6.27 -6.09 -22.86
CA VAL A 429 7.24 -5.37 -22.00
C VAL A 429 7.64 -4.01 -22.55
N PRO A 430 8.01 -3.85 -23.85
CA PRO A 430 8.36 -2.53 -24.40
C PRO A 430 7.23 -1.50 -24.32
N ARG A 431 5.97 -1.95 -24.40
CA ARG A 431 4.79 -1.09 -24.41
C ARG A 431 4.62 -0.27 -23.13
N PHE A 432 5.09 -0.79 -21.97
CA PHE A 432 5.06 -0.03 -20.72
C PHE A 432 5.85 1.27 -20.83
N GLY A 433 7.10 1.21 -21.34
CA GLY A 433 7.91 2.40 -21.57
C GLY A 433 7.38 3.29 -22.69
N GLU A 434 6.96 2.70 -23.81
CA GLU A 434 6.44 3.44 -24.97
C GLU A 434 5.16 4.22 -24.65
N LEU A 435 4.26 3.66 -23.87
CA LEU A 435 2.99 4.27 -23.46
C LEU A 435 3.12 5.11 -22.17
N GLY A 436 4.24 5.00 -21.44
CA GLY A 436 4.40 5.63 -20.12
C GLY A 436 3.46 5.03 -19.06
N VAL A 437 3.08 3.77 -19.21
CA VAL A 437 2.29 3.01 -18.24
C VAL A 437 3.18 2.57 -17.09
N ILE A 438 2.71 2.74 -15.86
CA ILE A 438 3.47 2.43 -14.65
C ILE A 438 3.13 1.01 -14.19
N PRO A 439 4.09 0.06 -14.18
CA PRO A 439 3.93 -1.22 -13.51
C PRO A 439 4.06 -1.03 -11.99
N ALA A 440 2.97 -1.19 -11.25
CA ALA A 440 2.93 -1.03 -9.81
C ALA A 440 3.09 -2.38 -9.12
N MET A 441 4.34 -2.78 -8.90
CA MET A 441 4.73 -4.12 -8.49
C MET A 441 4.89 -4.23 -6.97
N GLN A 442 4.94 -5.47 -6.48
CA GLN A 442 5.21 -5.81 -5.09
C GLN A 442 6.45 -6.71 -5.02
N GLY A 443 7.52 -6.18 -4.42
CA GLY A 443 8.78 -6.92 -4.32
C GLY A 443 8.64 -8.24 -3.57
N VAL A 444 7.89 -8.23 -2.48
CA VAL A 444 7.66 -9.41 -1.64
C VAL A 444 6.89 -10.52 -2.36
N HIS A 445 5.94 -10.20 -3.25
CA HIS A 445 5.20 -11.21 -4.03
C HIS A 445 6.13 -12.09 -4.88
N CYS A 446 7.20 -11.52 -5.43
CA CYS A 446 8.16 -12.29 -6.20
C CYS A 446 8.74 -13.47 -5.42
N THR A 447 9.06 -13.27 -4.15
CA THR A 447 9.68 -14.30 -3.30
C THR A 447 8.65 -15.21 -2.63
N SER A 448 7.46 -14.70 -2.30
CA SER A 448 6.38 -15.52 -1.75
C SER A 448 5.74 -16.42 -2.80
N ASP A 449 5.62 -15.95 -4.05
CA ASP A 449 5.03 -16.71 -5.16
C ASP A 449 6.02 -17.67 -5.86
N ALA A 450 7.32 -17.45 -5.70
CA ALA A 450 8.37 -18.23 -6.38
C ALA A 450 8.13 -19.76 -6.38
N PRO A 451 7.67 -20.40 -5.29
CA PRO A 451 7.46 -21.85 -5.24
C PRO A 451 6.44 -22.38 -6.26
N TRP A 452 5.44 -21.58 -6.62
CA TRP A 452 4.36 -22.05 -7.50
C TRP A 452 4.31 -21.36 -8.89
N VAL A 453 5.08 -20.29 -9.11
CA VAL A 453 5.10 -19.62 -10.43
C VAL A 453 5.49 -20.58 -11.54
N THR A 454 6.61 -21.30 -11.39
CA THR A 454 7.07 -22.27 -12.40
C THR A 454 6.10 -23.45 -12.59
N PRO A 455 5.55 -24.09 -11.55
CA PRO A 455 4.47 -25.07 -11.71
C PRO A 455 3.25 -24.54 -12.48
N ARG A 456 2.84 -23.30 -12.24
CA ARG A 456 1.66 -22.69 -12.88
C ARG A 456 1.89 -22.29 -14.33
N LEU A 457 3.07 -21.73 -14.64
CA LEU A 457 3.36 -21.15 -15.96
C LEU A 457 4.23 -22.04 -16.86
N GLY A 458 4.97 -23.00 -16.28
CA GLY A 458 6.07 -23.69 -16.94
C GLY A 458 7.35 -22.86 -16.95
N VAL A 459 8.49 -23.51 -17.18
CA VAL A 459 9.83 -22.91 -17.06
C VAL A 459 10.02 -21.72 -18.03
N GLU A 460 9.59 -21.88 -19.28
CA GLU A 460 9.80 -20.88 -20.33
C GLU A 460 9.01 -19.59 -20.07
N ARG A 461 7.70 -19.69 -19.82
CA ARG A 461 6.86 -18.51 -19.54
C ARG A 461 7.25 -17.84 -18.23
N ALA A 462 7.57 -18.63 -17.19
CA ALA A 462 8.04 -18.08 -15.93
C ALA A 462 9.36 -17.31 -16.10
N GLY A 463 10.32 -17.86 -16.83
CA GLY A 463 11.62 -17.21 -17.04
C GLY A 463 11.54 -15.94 -17.88
N ASN A 464 10.66 -15.90 -18.87
CA ASN A 464 10.56 -14.78 -19.81
C ASN A 464 9.57 -13.70 -19.41
N GLY A 465 8.66 -13.97 -18.44
CA GLY A 465 7.54 -13.05 -18.16
C GLY A 465 7.25 -12.79 -16.69
N ALA A 466 7.78 -13.61 -15.74
CA ALA A 466 7.43 -13.46 -14.34
C ALA A 466 8.32 -12.42 -13.62
N TYR A 467 7.73 -11.35 -13.12
CA TYR A 467 8.43 -10.31 -12.35
C TYR A 467 9.65 -9.74 -13.08
N VAL A 468 9.49 -9.37 -14.34
CA VAL A 468 10.57 -8.94 -15.26
C VAL A 468 10.99 -7.48 -15.04
N TRP A 469 11.40 -7.15 -13.83
CA TRP A 469 11.64 -5.77 -13.40
C TRP A 469 12.77 -5.08 -14.18
N GLN A 470 13.88 -5.77 -14.43
CA GLN A 470 14.99 -5.19 -15.21
C GLN A 470 14.60 -4.94 -16.66
N ASP A 471 13.81 -5.83 -17.26
CA ASP A 471 13.35 -5.64 -18.64
C ASP A 471 12.37 -4.47 -18.75
N LEU A 472 11.47 -4.32 -17.78
CA LEU A 472 10.58 -3.16 -17.69
C LEU A 472 11.34 -1.85 -17.50
N MET A 473 12.35 -1.80 -16.61
CA MET A 473 13.19 -0.60 -16.46
C MET A 473 13.98 -0.28 -17.72
N ARG A 474 14.49 -1.29 -18.43
CA ARG A 474 15.17 -1.10 -19.72
C ARG A 474 14.23 -0.60 -20.83
N SER A 475 12.94 -0.89 -20.76
CA SER A 475 11.94 -0.32 -21.67
C SER A 475 11.70 1.18 -21.41
N GLY A 476 12.17 1.73 -20.29
CA GLY A 476 11.93 3.10 -19.85
C GLY A 476 10.73 3.25 -18.91
N ALA A 477 10.10 2.15 -18.49
CA ALA A 477 9.01 2.19 -17.53
C ALA A 477 9.49 2.58 -16.14
N VAL A 478 8.71 3.41 -15.44
CA VAL A 478 8.93 3.74 -14.02
C VAL A 478 8.25 2.70 -13.16
N ILE A 479 9.02 1.86 -12.48
CA ILE A 479 8.48 0.85 -11.58
C ILE A 479 8.21 1.45 -10.20
N THR A 480 7.04 1.15 -9.63
CA THR A 480 6.67 1.41 -8.24
C THR A 480 6.65 0.13 -7.43
N ASN A 481 6.74 0.23 -6.11
CA ASN A 481 6.83 -0.91 -5.22
C ASN A 481 5.94 -0.73 -4.00
N GLY A 482 5.45 -1.85 -3.47
CA GLY A 482 4.60 -1.92 -2.31
C GLY A 482 4.56 -3.34 -1.75
N THR A 483 3.62 -3.61 -0.85
CA THR A 483 3.42 -4.92 -0.22
C THR A 483 2.08 -5.55 -0.57
N ASP A 484 1.13 -4.74 -1.08
CA ASP A 484 -0.29 -5.12 -1.20
C ASP A 484 -0.91 -5.53 0.16
N ALA A 485 -0.40 -4.92 1.24
CA ALA A 485 -0.91 -5.23 2.58
C ALA A 485 -2.44 -5.05 2.66
N PRO A 486 -3.17 -5.98 3.30
CA PRO A 486 -2.72 -7.12 4.08
C PRO A 486 -2.64 -8.45 3.30
N VAL A 487 -2.37 -8.43 1.98
CA VAL A 487 -2.05 -9.68 1.23
C VAL A 487 -0.73 -10.24 1.75
N GLU A 488 0.25 -9.37 1.86
CA GLU A 488 1.48 -9.60 2.61
C GLU A 488 1.54 -8.64 3.82
N ARG A 489 2.50 -8.83 4.70
CA ARG A 489 2.73 -7.86 5.80
C ARG A 489 3.16 -6.50 5.24
N VAL A 490 2.72 -5.43 5.87
CA VAL A 490 3.15 -4.07 5.54
C VAL A 490 4.58 -3.84 6.05
N ASP A 491 5.55 -4.43 5.35
CA ASP A 491 6.98 -4.40 5.71
C ASP A 491 7.82 -3.97 4.50
N PRO A 492 8.20 -2.67 4.41
CA PRO A 492 9.00 -2.17 3.30
C PRO A 492 10.41 -2.74 3.28
N ILE A 493 10.98 -3.15 4.44
CA ILE A 493 12.31 -3.75 4.51
C ILE A 493 12.29 -5.17 3.92
N ALA A 494 11.29 -5.98 4.25
CA ALA A 494 11.12 -7.31 3.67
C ALA A 494 10.91 -7.24 2.14
N SER A 495 10.12 -6.27 1.66
CA SER A 495 9.90 -6.09 0.23
C SER A 495 11.13 -5.48 -0.48
N PHE A 496 11.88 -4.59 0.17
CA PHE A 496 13.18 -4.11 -0.31
C PHE A 496 14.18 -5.27 -0.44
N TYR A 497 14.30 -6.10 0.60
CA TYR A 497 15.14 -7.31 0.56
C TYR A 497 14.77 -8.22 -0.60
N SER A 498 13.48 -8.51 -0.75
CA SER A 498 12.96 -9.35 -1.84
C SER A 498 13.27 -8.76 -3.22
N SER A 499 13.16 -7.43 -3.37
CA SER A 499 13.49 -6.75 -4.63
C SER A 499 14.97 -6.85 -5.01
N VAL A 500 15.86 -6.81 -4.01
CA VAL A 500 17.31 -6.84 -4.22
C VAL A 500 17.84 -8.26 -4.37
N THR A 501 17.32 -9.22 -3.61
CA THR A 501 17.86 -10.58 -3.56
C THR A 501 17.07 -11.59 -4.38
N ARG A 502 15.77 -11.36 -4.56
CA ARG A 502 14.80 -12.30 -5.15
C ARG A 502 14.86 -13.71 -4.53
N LYS A 503 15.28 -13.76 -3.26
CA LYS A 503 15.50 -14.99 -2.53
C LYS A 503 14.28 -15.36 -1.70
N PRO A 504 13.55 -16.43 -2.05
CA PRO A 504 12.45 -16.93 -1.23
C PRO A 504 12.98 -17.47 0.10
N THR A 505 12.09 -17.69 1.06
CA THR A 505 12.43 -18.25 2.38
C THR A 505 13.17 -19.59 2.25
N THR A 506 12.84 -20.37 1.22
CA THR A 506 13.48 -21.65 0.91
C THR A 506 13.83 -21.71 -0.57
N GLY A 507 15.00 -22.25 -0.90
CA GLY A 507 15.46 -22.43 -2.28
C GLY A 507 16.43 -21.36 -2.76
N GLU A 508 16.68 -21.37 -4.06
CA GLU A 508 17.59 -20.44 -4.74
C GLU A 508 16.86 -19.15 -5.14
N ALA A 509 17.63 -18.11 -5.46
CA ALA A 509 17.09 -16.85 -5.92
C ALA A 509 16.27 -17.05 -7.22
N PHE A 510 15.07 -16.45 -7.25
CA PHE A 510 14.12 -16.58 -8.34
C PHE A 510 14.45 -15.60 -9.48
N TYR A 511 15.04 -16.08 -10.57
CA TYR A 511 15.50 -15.28 -11.72
C TYR A 511 16.33 -14.04 -11.29
N PRO A 512 17.52 -14.23 -10.70
CA PRO A 512 18.32 -13.18 -10.08
C PRO A 512 18.77 -12.07 -11.06
N GLU A 513 18.78 -12.33 -12.37
CA GLU A 513 19.05 -11.33 -13.42
C GLU A 513 18.01 -10.21 -13.49
N GLN A 514 16.85 -10.43 -12.91
CA GLN A 514 15.78 -9.43 -12.81
C GLN A 514 15.79 -8.68 -11.45
N ALA A 515 16.79 -8.94 -10.57
CA ALA A 515 16.92 -8.26 -9.29
C ALA A 515 17.21 -6.76 -9.46
N MET A 516 16.67 -5.96 -8.56
CA MET A 516 16.98 -4.53 -8.48
C MET A 516 18.30 -4.31 -7.75
N SER A 517 19.06 -3.29 -8.13
CA SER A 517 20.07 -2.73 -7.26
C SER A 517 19.39 -2.08 -6.02
N ARG A 518 20.13 -1.87 -4.94
CA ARG A 518 19.61 -1.21 -3.72
C ARG A 518 19.09 0.19 -4.01
N THR A 519 19.75 0.93 -4.92
CA THR A 519 19.30 2.25 -5.34
C THR A 519 17.98 2.19 -6.09
N GLU A 520 17.81 1.25 -7.03
CA GLU A 520 16.54 1.05 -7.75
C GLU A 520 15.42 0.64 -6.79
N ALA A 521 15.71 -0.28 -5.85
CA ALA A 521 14.75 -0.72 -4.86
C ALA A 521 14.32 0.43 -3.92
N LEU A 522 15.26 1.26 -3.43
CA LEU A 522 14.92 2.43 -2.62
C LEU A 522 14.11 3.45 -3.42
N ARG A 523 14.51 3.75 -4.66
CA ARG A 523 13.77 4.68 -5.52
C ARG A 523 12.35 4.18 -5.80
N SER A 524 12.15 2.87 -5.99
CA SER A 524 10.83 2.29 -6.23
C SER A 524 9.89 2.43 -5.03
N TYR A 525 10.42 2.47 -3.80
CA TYR A 525 9.68 2.69 -2.56
C TYR A 525 9.57 4.15 -2.12
N THR A 526 10.16 5.09 -2.84
CA THR A 526 10.20 6.51 -2.47
C THR A 526 9.82 7.40 -3.66
N LEU A 527 10.78 7.86 -4.45
CA LEU A 527 10.58 8.85 -5.51
C LEU A 527 9.67 8.33 -6.63
N ASN A 528 9.80 7.05 -7.03
CA ASN A 528 8.95 6.50 -8.09
C ASN A 528 7.48 6.38 -7.63
N ASN A 529 7.24 6.01 -6.37
CA ASN A 529 5.90 6.01 -5.78
C ASN A 529 5.32 7.44 -5.71
N ALA A 530 6.14 8.42 -5.32
CA ALA A 530 5.73 9.83 -5.35
C ALA A 530 5.43 10.29 -6.79
N PHE A 531 6.25 9.89 -7.78
CA PHE A 531 6.01 10.15 -9.19
C PHE A 531 4.67 9.55 -9.65
N ALA A 532 4.41 8.29 -9.35
CA ALA A 532 3.16 7.63 -9.71
C ALA A 532 1.93 8.35 -9.13
N ALA A 533 2.06 8.94 -7.94
CA ALA A 533 1.02 9.72 -7.29
C ALA A 533 0.93 11.19 -7.75
N TYR A 534 1.77 11.64 -8.68
CA TYR A 534 1.95 13.04 -9.09
C TYR A 534 2.44 13.96 -7.95
N GLU A 535 3.13 13.42 -6.98
CA GLU A 535 3.60 14.13 -5.77
C GLU A 535 5.14 14.15 -5.67
N ASP A 536 5.84 13.81 -6.76
CA ASP A 536 7.31 13.81 -6.84
C ASP A 536 7.94 15.20 -6.65
N HIS A 537 7.19 16.26 -6.85
CA HIS A 537 7.57 17.64 -6.53
C HIS A 537 7.34 18.02 -5.06
N VAL A 538 6.64 17.17 -4.29
CA VAL A 538 6.27 17.42 -2.88
C VAL A 538 7.04 16.54 -1.91
N LYS A 539 7.30 15.27 -2.27
CA LYS A 539 7.92 14.25 -1.40
C LYS A 539 8.67 13.19 -2.21
N GLY A 540 9.17 12.15 -1.55
CA GLY A 540 9.83 11.00 -2.17
C GLY A 540 11.34 11.15 -2.36
N SER A 541 11.92 12.32 -2.05
CA SER A 541 13.36 12.55 -1.92
C SER A 541 13.65 13.60 -0.85
N ILE A 542 14.83 13.55 -0.25
CA ILE A 542 15.30 14.56 0.71
C ILE A 542 15.90 15.70 -0.12
N THR A 543 15.06 16.63 -0.54
CA THR A 543 15.40 17.75 -1.41
C THR A 543 14.78 19.03 -0.84
N VAL A 544 15.52 20.14 -0.89
CA VAL A 544 15.06 21.45 -0.39
C VAL A 544 13.69 21.82 -0.97
N GLY A 545 12.78 22.25 -0.11
CA GLY A 545 11.39 22.64 -0.41
C GLY A 545 10.38 21.50 -0.36
N LYS A 546 10.80 20.24 -0.32
CA LYS A 546 9.91 19.09 -0.13
C LYS A 546 9.52 18.88 1.33
N LEU A 547 8.47 18.11 1.54
CA LEU A 547 8.04 17.67 2.87
C LEU A 547 9.16 16.88 3.56
N ALA A 548 9.31 17.11 4.85
CA ALA A 548 10.29 16.42 5.69
C ALA A 548 9.80 15.02 6.13
N ASP A 549 9.31 14.25 5.17
CA ASP A 549 8.93 12.85 5.35
C ASP A 549 10.22 12.00 5.31
N ILE A 550 10.72 11.61 6.48
CA ILE A 550 12.03 10.98 6.65
C ILE A 550 11.90 9.74 7.53
N THR A 551 12.55 8.66 7.13
CA THR A 551 12.70 7.44 7.93
C THR A 551 14.14 7.29 8.35
N ILE A 552 14.35 7.00 9.64
CA ILE A 552 15.67 6.74 10.22
C ILE A 552 15.76 5.23 10.52
N LEU A 553 16.84 4.63 10.04
CA LEU A 553 17.14 3.21 10.21
C LEU A 553 18.44 3.06 11.03
N ASP A 554 18.46 2.10 11.93
CA ASP A 554 19.61 1.79 12.78
C ASP A 554 20.73 1.07 12.02
N GLN A 555 20.45 0.62 10.77
CA GLN A 555 21.42 0.01 9.89
C GLN A 555 21.40 0.66 8.50
N ASP A 556 22.58 0.69 7.86
CA ASP A 556 22.69 1.17 6.48
C ASP A 556 22.29 0.09 5.48
N ILE A 557 20.99 0.01 5.15
CA ILE A 557 20.44 -0.95 4.18
C ILE A 557 21.06 -0.81 2.78
N MET A 558 21.78 0.27 2.50
CA MET A 558 22.46 0.46 1.22
C MET A 558 23.79 -0.28 1.14
N THR A 559 24.39 -0.68 2.28
CA THR A 559 25.73 -1.28 2.34
C THR A 559 25.83 -2.54 3.17
N ILE A 560 24.94 -2.80 4.14
CA ILE A 560 25.00 -4.04 4.95
C ILE A 560 24.91 -5.30 4.09
N PRO A 561 25.50 -6.44 4.54
CA PRO A 561 25.26 -7.72 3.92
C PRO A 561 23.76 -8.04 3.81
N SER A 562 23.35 -8.68 2.71
CA SER A 562 21.90 -8.91 2.46
C SER A 562 21.27 -9.88 3.48
N GLU A 563 22.07 -10.65 4.21
CA GLU A 563 21.61 -11.59 5.24
C GLU A 563 21.38 -10.92 6.62
N GLN A 564 21.67 -9.65 6.77
CA GLN A 564 21.47 -8.83 7.98
C GLN A 564 20.31 -7.88 7.84
#